data_0832fe95f87194873bd4e8e5c7ab0853
#
_entry.id   0832fe95f87194873bd4e8e5c7ab0853
#
_cell.length_a   1.000
_cell.length_b   1.000
_cell.length_c   1.000
_cell.angle_alpha   90.00
_cell.angle_beta   90.00
_cell.angle_gamma   90.00
#
_symmetry.space_group_name_H-M   'P 1'
#
loop_
_entity.id
_entity.type
_entity.pdbx_description
1 polymer ?
#
loop_
_entity_poly.entity_id
_entity_poly.type
_entity_poly.pdbx_seq_one_letter_code
_entity_poly.pdbx_strand_id
1 'polypeptide(L)'
;MDGWWNVAIAGVVGVTLMTLSTFSQQTVPLNAQLSESGYIDVAGHSTPYLIHQLPVGSFPNLPSAIQTVLNQRGCSIPQTYEAHRPENVVHASLERPGSSDWAVLCASNGTVSLMVFFASAPERPMVLATAPETERLQAHDPSGVFGFNWGIDRASPQRVHEAQTGLRHRPPPPDHDALEDSIFEHRTVFHLYSKGRWTLIDLPE
;
A
#
# COMPACT_ATOMS: atom_id res chain seq x y z
N MET A 1 -82.80 -21.26 14.43
CA MET A 1 -82.76 -19.81 14.23
C MET A 1 -81.40 -19.40 14.68
N ASP A 2 -80.34 -19.57 13.93
CA ASP A 2 -79.77 -18.85 12.79
C ASP A 2 -78.97 -17.65 13.27
N GLY A 3 -77.73 -17.67 13.13
CA GLY A 3 -76.81 -16.53 13.34
C GLY A 3 -75.34 -16.86 13.04
N TRP A 4 -75.01 -16.91 11.78
CA TRP A 4 -73.62 -17.04 11.32
C TRP A 4 -72.90 -15.70 11.40
N TRP A 5 -71.80 -15.62 12.11
CA TRP A 5 -70.88 -14.48 12.07
C TRP A 5 -69.62 -14.86 11.36
N ASN A 6 -69.46 -14.34 10.13
CA ASN A 6 -68.21 -14.40 9.37
C ASN A 6 -67.26 -13.33 9.94
N VAL A 7 -66.13 -13.77 10.50
CA VAL A 7 -64.98 -12.88 10.83
C VAL A 7 -63.99 -12.95 9.68
N ALA A 8 -63.90 -11.89 8.91
CA ALA A 8 -62.86 -11.70 7.90
C ALA A 8 -61.57 -11.24 8.60
N ILE A 9 -60.52 -12.07 8.56
CA ILE A 9 -59.19 -11.71 9.01
C ILE A 9 -58.45 -11.06 7.79
N ALA A 10 -58.26 -9.74 7.84
CA ALA A 10 -57.44 -9.02 6.90
C ALA A 10 -55.97 -9.20 7.30
N GLY A 11 -55.24 -10.02 6.53
CA GLY A 11 -53.79 -10.19 6.65
C GLY A 11 -53.08 -8.98 6.07
N VAL A 12 -52.40 -8.21 6.93
CA VAL A 12 -51.47 -7.15 6.49
C VAL A 12 -50.13 -7.80 6.17
N VAL A 13 -49.82 -7.91 4.87
CA VAL A 13 -48.47 -8.31 4.39
C VAL A 13 -47.55 -7.09 4.47
N GLY A 14 -46.75 -7.06 5.53
CA GLY A 14 -45.71 -6.08 5.67
C GLY A 14 -44.52 -6.38 4.71
N VAL A 15 -44.39 -5.62 3.65
CA VAL A 15 -43.20 -5.67 2.76
C VAL A 15 -42.10 -4.86 3.45
N THR A 16 -41.14 -5.57 4.04
CA THR A 16 -39.93 -4.95 4.57
C THR A 16 -38.99 -4.67 3.41
N LEU A 17 -38.92 -3.41 2.97
CA LEU A 17 -37.87 -2.95 2.01
C LEU A 17 -36.51 -2.95 2.72
N MET A 18 -35.67 -3.94 2.42
CA MET A 18 -34.25 -3.88 2.77
C MET A 18 -33.56 -2.88 1.83
N THR A 19 -33.23 -1.71 2.36
CA THR A 19 -32.35 -0.75 1.68
C THR A 19 -30.93 -1.31 1.71
N LEU A 20 -30.48 -1.84 0.60
CA LEU A 20 -29.06 -2.14 0.36
C LEU A 20 -28.29 -0.81 0.30
N SER A 21 -27.60 -0.48 1.38
CA SER A 21 -26.63 0.62 1.38
C SER A 21 -25.44 0.20 0.51
N THR A 22 -25.45 0.65 -0.74
CA THR A 22 -24.27 0.57 -1.59
C THR A 22 -23.20 1.52 -1.02
N PHE A 23 -22.19 0.95 -0.36
CA PHE A 23 -20.97 1.69 -0.06
C PHE A 23 -20.30 2.05 -1.40
N SER A 24 -20.52 3.28 -1.84
CA SER A 24 -19.78 3.87 -2.94
C SER A 24 -18.34 4.02 -2.46
N GLN A 25 -17.43 3.18 -2.94
CA GLN A 25 -16.00 3.43 -2.80
C GLN A 25 -15.70 4.72 -3.56
N GLN A 26 -15.57 5.82 -2.83
CA GLN A 26 -15.06 7.06 -3.40
C GLN A 26 -13.60 6.82 -3.77
N THR A 27 -13.36 6.54 -5.05
CA THR A 27 -12.01 6.63 -5.61
C THR A 27 -11.60 8.10 -5.51
N VAL A 28 -10.59 8.38 -4.69
CA VAL A 28 -9.98 9.72 -4.64
C VAL A 28 -9.46 10.01 -6.04
N PRO A 29 -9.96 11.03 -6.73
CA PRO A 29 -9.48 11.33 -8.07
C PRO A 29 -8.00 11.72 -7.98
N LEU A 30 -7.19 11.16 -8.88
CA LEU A 30 -5.75 11.45 -8.99
C LEU A 30 -5.44 12.95 -9.13
N ASN A 31 -6.41 13.77 -9.55
CA ASN A 31 -6.33 15.23 -9.61
C ASN A 31 -6.44 15.96 -8.25
N ALA A 32 -6.74 15.26 -7.15
CA ALA A 32 -6.66 15.78 -5.78
C ALA A 32 -5.29 15.53 -5.13
N GLN A 33 -4.30 15.13 -5.92
CA GLN A 33 -2.95 14.84 -5.45
C GLN A 33 -2.19 16.12 -5.10
N LEU A 34 -1.40 16.05 -4.03
CA LEU A 34 -0.31 16.97 -3.81
C LEU A 34 0.78 16.65 -4.84
N SER A 35 1.44 17.67 -5.37
CA SER A 35 2.53 17.46 -6.32
C SER A 35 3.77 18.20 -5.82
N GLU A 36 4.88 17.51 -5.81
CA GLU A 36 6.19 18.09 -5.64
C GLU A 36 6.91 18.12 -6.99
N SER A 37 7.48 19.26 -7.36
CA SER A 37 8.19 19.42 -8.62
C SER A 37 9.43 20.28 -8.44
N GLY A 38 10.42 20.04 -9.28
CA GLY A 38 11.68 20.77 -9.26
C GLY A 38 12.59 20.35 -10.38
N TYR A 39 13.88 20.57 -10.17
CA TYR A 39 14.93 20.17 -11.09
C TYR A 39 16.02 19.39 -10.35
N ILE A 40 16.55 18.37 -10.99
CA ILE A 40 17.73 17.61 -10.56
C ILE A 40 18.81 17.70 -11.61
N ASP A 41 20.07 17.55 -11.21
CA ASP A 41 21.17 17.37 -12.16
C ASP A 41 21.26 15.91 -12.58
N VAL A 42 21.18 15.66 -13.87
CA VAL A 42 21.40 14.33 -14.48
C VAL A 42 22.51 14.47 -15.51
N ALA A 43 23.69 13.97 -15.20
CA ALA A 43 24.85 14.02 -16.06
C ALA A 43 25.21 15.46 -16.55
N GLY A 44 25.09 16.45 -15.68
CA GLY A 44 25.36 17.87 -15.97
C GLY A 44 24.20 18.61 -16.67
N HIS A 45 23.03 18.00 -16.75
CA HIS A 45 21.82 18.61 -17.32
C HIS A 45 20.77 18.83 -16.27
N SER A 46 20.21 20.05 -16.20
CA SER A 46 19.08 20.37 -15.33
C SER A 46 17.82 19.71 -15.88
N THR A 47 17.33 18.69 -15.19
CA THR A 47 16.22 17.82 -15.60
C THR A 47 15.02 18.04 -14.72
N PRO A 48 13.81 18.29 -15.25
CA PRO A 48 12.60 18.49 -14.46
C PRO A 48 12.13 17.16 -13.86
N TYR A 49 11.52 17.23 -12.66
CA TYR A 49 10.82 16.10 -12.07
C TYR A 49 9.45 16.49 -11.53
N LEU A 50 8.58 15.48 -11.42
CA LEU A 50 7.25 15.58 -10.82
C LEU A 50 6.98 14.33 -9.97
N ILE A 51 6.71 14.54 -8.68
CA ILE A 51 6.28 13.48 -7.76
C ILE A 51 4.83 13.74 -7.37
N HIS A 52 3.96 12.80 -7.66
CA HIS A 52 2.60 12.79 -7.15
C HIS A 52 2.59 12.21 -5.74
N GLN A 53 1.88 12.87 -4.82
CA GLN A 53 1.77 12.43 -3.44
C GLN A 53 0.31 12.45 -2.99
N LEU A 54 -0.10 11.50 -2.19
CA LEU A 54 -1.43 11.45 -1.59
C LEU A 54 -1.35 11.73 -0.09
N PRO A 55 -2.28 12.50 0.48
CA PRO A 55 -2.40 12.63 1.92
C PRO A 55 -2.76 11.30 2.56
N VAL A 56 -2.35 11.08 3.81
CA VAL A 56 -2.66 9.85 4.58
C VAL A 56 -4.16 9.52 4.59
N GLY A 57 -5.02 10.55 4.63
CA GLY A 57 -6.48 10.40 4.58
C GLY A 57 -7.04 9.80 3.29
N SER A 58 -6.25 9.69 2.22
CA SER A 58 -6.63 9.00 0.98
C SER A 58 -6.71 7.47 1.14
N PHE A 59 -6.26 6.95 2.28
CA PHE A 59 -6.22 5.52 2.58
C PHE A 59 -7.17 5.18 3.76
N PRO A 60 -8.50 5.14 3.53
CA PRO A 60 -9.51 5.01 4.59
C PRO A 60 -9.44 3.68 5.36
N ASN A 61 -8.85 2.64 4.75
CA ASN A 61 -8.69 1.33 5.40
C ASN A 61 -7.51 1.29 6.38
N LEU A 62 -6.63 2.30 6.36
CA LEU A 62 -5.48 2.37 7.25
C LEU A 62 -5.96 2.62 8.70
N PRO A 63 -5.54 1.82 9.69
CA PRO A 63 -5.97 2.00 11.08
C PRO A 63 -5.67 3.40 11.62
N SER A 64 -6.57 3.95 12.42
CA SER A 64 -6.46 5.33 12.94
C SER A 64 -5.19 5.58 13.75
N ALA A 65 -4.70 4.59 14.49
CA ALA A 65 -3.43 4.67 15.22
C ALA A 65 -2.25 4.91 14.25
N ILE A 66 -2.22 4.19 13.13
CA ILE A 66 -1.19 4.35 12.10
C ILE A 66 -1.34 5.70 11.40
N GLN A 67 -2.57 6.10 11.04
CA GLN A 67 -2.82 7.44 10.46
C GLN A 67 -2.31 8.56 11.38
N THR A 68 -2.53 8.42 12.70
CA THR A 68 -2.04 9.38 13.69
C THR A 68 -0.52 9.50 13.67
N VAL A 69 0.20 8.37 13.67
CA VAL A 69 1.67 8.35 13.62
C VAL A 69 2.19 8.99 12.33
N LEU A 70 1.59 8.65 11.18
CA LEU A 70 1.99 9.20 9.88
C LEU A 70 1.75 10.71 9.82
N ASN A 71 0.57 11.18 10.27
CA ASN A 71 0.23 12.62 10.31
C ASN A 71 1.16 13.40 11.23
N GLN A 72 1.51 12.87 12.42
CA GLN A 72 2.46 13.50 13.34
C GLN A 72 3.86 13.64 12.74
N ARG A 73 4.23 12.74 11.83
CA ARG A 73 5.50 12.79 11.10
C ARG A 73 5.46 13.68 9.86
N GLY A 74 4.30 14.24 9.52
CA GLY A 74 4.10 15.02 8.31
C GLY A 74 4.21 14.20 7.03
N CYS A 75 3.83 12.93 7.08
CA CYS A 75 3.90 12.02 5.93
C CYS A 75 2.90 12.38 4.84
N SER A 76 3.35 12.38 3.61
CA SER A 76 2.57 12.14 2.40
C SER A 76 3.00 10.81 1.77
N ILE A 77 2.15 10.22 0.96
CA ILE A 77 2.40 8.91 0.35
C ILE A 77 2.77 9.12 -1.12
N PRO A 78 4.05 8.97 -1.49
CA PRO A 78 4.47 9.16 -2.87
C PRO A 78 3.90 8.06 -3.75
N GLN A 79 3.47 8.44 -4.94
CA GLN A 79 2.91 7.54 -5.94
C GLN A 79 3.92 7.34 -7.05
N THR A 80 4.07 6.12 -7.54
CA THR A 80 4.95 5.89 -8.69
C THR A 80 4.41 6.61 -9.93
N TYR A 81 5.24 6.84 -10.91
CA TYR A 81 4.82 7.48 -12.15
C TYR A 81 3.84 6.63 -12.98
N GLU A 82 3.76 5.33 -12.69
CA GLU A 82 2.81 4.40 -13.32
C GLU A 82 1.50 4.24 -12.53
N ALA A 83 1.34 4.92 -11.40
CA ALA A 83 0.20 4.74 -10.53
C ALA A 83 -1.12 5.15 -11.20
N HIS A 84 -2.01 4.19 -11.39
CA HIS A 84 -3.38 4.40 -11.87
C HIS A 84 -4.42 4.38 -10.72
N ARG A 85 -3.99 4.04 -9.51
CA ARG A 85 -4.77 3.96 -8.28
C ARG A 85 -3.87 4.30 -7.10
N PRO A 86 -4.41 4.66 -5.92
CA PRO A 86 -3.59 4.84 -4.72
C PRO A 86 -2.77 3.59 -4.40
N GLU A 87 -1.47 3.76 -4.22
CA GLU A 87 -0.50 2.70 -3.93
C GLU A 87 0.47 3.11 -2.83
N ASN A 88 1.47 2.27 -2.54
CA ASN A 88 2.48 2.48 -1.50
C ASN A 88 1.95 2.47 -0.06
N VAL A 89 0.75 1.86 0.12
CA VAL A 89 0.19 1.45 1.41
C VAL A 89 -0.26 0.00 1.27
N VAL A 90 0.40 -0.90 1.98
CA VAL A 90 0.24 -2.35 1.87
C VAL A 90 -0.32 -2.93 3.16
N HIS A 91 -1.35 -3.77 3.04
CA HIS A 91 -1.88 -4.58 4.13
C HIS A 91 -1.50 -6.06 3.90
N ALA A 92 -0.81 -6.67 4.86
CA ALA A 92 -0.28 -8.02 4.73
C ALA A 92 -0.03 -8.69 6.09
N SER A 93 0.24 -9.99 6.09
CA SER A 93 0.65 -10.75 7.27
C SER A 93 2.17 -10.76 7.36
N LEU A 94 2.79 -9.65 7.82
CA LEU A 94 4.24 -9.46 7.80
C LEU A 94 4.95 -9.96 9.05
N GLU A 95 4.30 -9.91 10.24
CA GLU A 95 4.91 -10.33 11.50
C GLU A 95 4.87 -11.86 11.66
N ARG A 96 3.74 -12.46 11.29
CA ARG A 96 3.45 -13.89 11.41
C ARG A 96 2.22 -14.26 10.59
N PRO A 97 1.96 -15.55 10.37
CA PRO A 97 0.75 -16.00 9.68
C PRO A 97 -0.52 -15.43 10.31
N GLY A 98 -1.37 -14.80 9.49
CA GLY A 98 -2.65 -14.23 9.89
C GLY A 98 -2.57 -12.91 10.68
N SER A 99 -1.40 -12.29 10.84
CA SER A 99 -1.32 -10.93 11.38
C SER A 99 -1.88 -9.89 10.39
N SER A 100 -2.30 -8.75 10.92
CA SER A 100 -2.89 -7.64 10.14
C SER A 100 -1.96 -6.44 10.20
N ASP A 101 -0.84 -6.55 9.48
CA ASP A 101 0.23 -5.57 9.50
C ASP A 101 0.14 -4.63 8.30
N TRP A 102 0.84 -3.51 8.38
CA TRP A 102 0.86 -2.49 7.34
C TRP A 102 2.27 -2.07 7.00
N ALA A 103 2.51 -1.81 5.71
CA ALA A 103 3.73 -1.15 5.24
C ALA A 103 3.35 0.11 4.45
N VAL A 104 4.14 1.17 4.60
CA VAL A 104 3.85 2.48 4.01
C VAL A 104 5.16 3.13 3.56
N LEU A 105 5.17 3.69 2.35
CA LEU A 105 6.18 4.68 1.98
C LEU A 105 5.73 6.06 2.49
N CYS A 106 6.51 6.63 3.37
CA CYS A 106 6.25 7.95 3.96
C CYS A 106 7.28 8.95 3.42
N ALA A 107 6.83 9.91 2.64
CA ALA A 107 7.62 11.07 2.22
C ALA A 107 7.44 12.20 3.23
N SER A 108 8.53 12.74 3.73
CA SER A 108 8.55 13.90 4.64
C SER A 108 9.89 14.61 4.55
N ASN A 109 9.85 15.94 4.38
CA ASN A 109 11.05 16.78 4.31
C ASN A 109 12.10 16.31 3.28
N GLY A 110 11.67 15.94 2.08
CA GLY A 110 12.53 15.51 0.98
C GLY A 110 13.13 14.10 1.15
N THR A 111 12.62 13.32 2.10
CA THR A 111 13.10 11.97 2.40
C THR A 111 11.93 11.00 2.40
N VAL A 112 12.09 9.85 1.75
CA VAL A 112 11.13 8.74 1.77
C VAL A 112 11.64 7.66 2.71
N SER A 113 10.75 7.16 3.57
CA SER A 113 11.03 6.04 4.47
C SER A 113 10.04 4.91 4.25
N LEU A 114 10.55 3.69 4.11
CA LEU A 114 9.75 2.46 4.13
C LEU A 114 9.50 2.08 5.59
N MET A 115 8.25 2.24 6.02
CA MET A 115 7.83 2.02 7.41
C MET A 115 6.91 0.81 7.50
N VAL A 116 7.14 -0.07 8.49
CA VAL A 116 6.28 -1.21 8.78
C VAL A 116 5.67 -1.08 10.16
N PHE A 117 4.37 -1.30 10.25
CA PHE A 117 3.55 -1.24 11.46
C PHE A 117 3.00 -2.63 11.75
N PHE A 118 3.50 -3.28 12.78
CA PHE A 118 2.94 -4.55 13.22
C PHE A 118 1.63 -4.33 14.00
N ALA A 119 0.67 -5.22 13.82
CA ALA A 119 -0.58 -5.19 14.57
C ALA A 119 -0.35 -5.28 16.09
N SER A 120 0.74 -5.91 16.51
CA SER A 120 1.17 -6.01 17.90
C SER A 120 1.67 -4.70 18.51
N ALA A 121 2.07 -3.72 17.65
CA ALA A 121 2.62 -2.43 18.07
C ALA A 121 2.38 -1.31 17.03
N PRO A 122 1.12 -0.98 16.70
CA PRO A 122 0.77 -0.09 15.57
C PRO A 122 1.26 1.34 15.72
N GLU A 123 1.65 1.77 16.91
CA GLU A 123 2.17 3.11 17.17
C GLU A 123 3.71 3.19 17.10
N ARG A 124 4.39 2.05 16.92
CA ARG A 124 5.85 1.95 16.91
C ARG A 124 6.36 1.33 15.61
N PRO A 125 6.37 2.08 14.49
CA PRO A 125 6.83 1.56 13.23
C PRO A 125 8.31 1.22 13.24
N MET A 126 8.65 0.19 12.48
CA MET A 126 10.03 -0.11 12.10
C MET A 126 10.32 0.54 10.75
N VAL A 127 11.48 1.19 10.61
CA VAL A 127 11.96 1.74 9.34
C VAL A 127 12.91 0.74 8.72
N LEU A 128 12.58 0.24 7.54
CA LEU A 128 13.39 -0.75 6.81
C LEU A 128 14.40 -0.10 5.87
N ALA A 129 13.99 0.99 5.24
CA ALA A 129 14.82 1.73 4.29
C ALA A 129 14.48 3.22 4.33
N THR A 130 15.44 4.05 3.96
CA THR A 130 15.29 5.51 3.83
C THR A 130 16.14 5.98 2.66
N ALA A 131 15.62 6.90 1.86
CA ALA A 131 16.36 7.55 0.78
C ALA A 131 15.87 8.98 0.55
N PRO A 132 16.69 9.89 0.04
CA PRO A 132 16.21 11.14 -0.55
C PRO A 132 15.19 10.88 -1.65
N GLU A 133 14.13 11.68 -1.73
CA GLU A 133 13.12 11.54 -2.80
C GLU A 133 13.75 11.64 -4.19
N THR A 134 14.74 12.51 -4.35
CA THR A 134 15.45 12.72 -5.62
C THR A 134 16.30 11.54 -6.06
N GLU A 135 16.66 10.62 -5.17
CA GLU A 135 17.34 9.35 -5.51
C GLU A 135 16.36 8.26 -5.98
N ARG A 136 15.05 8.53 -5.91
CA ARG A 136 13.97 7.63 -6.30
C ARG A 136 13.22 8.15 -7.52
N LEU A 137 13.93 8.83 -8.42
CA LEU A 137 13.39 9.39 -9.65
C LEU A 137 13.97 8.67 -10.87
N GLN A 138 13.12 8.48 -11.87
CA GLN A 138 13.48 7.86 -13.14
C GLN A 138 12.78 8.56 -14.29
N ALA A 139 13.43 8.63 -15.44
CA ALA A 139 12.81 9.05 -16.69
C ALA A 139 11.73 8.03 -17.09
N HIS A 140 10.49 8.49 -17.33
CA HIS A 140 9.38 7.58 -17.64
C HIS A 140 8.73 7.81 -18.99
N ASP A 141 9.06 8.90 -19.66
CA ASP A 141 8.51 9.22 -20.96
C ASP A 141 9.50 10.01 -21.84
N PRO A 142 9.20 10.16 -23.14
CA PRO A 142 10.04 10.94 -24.07
C PRO A 142 10.12 12.44 -23.77
N SER A 143 9.27 12.99 -22.88
CA SER A 143 9.34 14.40 -22.47
C SER A 143 10.55 14.71 -21.62
N GLY A 144 11.20 13.67 -21.05
CA GLY A 144 12.36 13.78 -20.19
C GLY A 144 12.03 14.25 -18.77
N VAL A 145 10.76 14.26 -18.38
CA VAL A 145 10.36 14.51 -16.99
C VAL A 145 10.63 13.24 -16.18
N PHE A 146 11.25 13.39 -15.01
CA PHE A 146 11.48 12.29 -14.08
C PHE A 146 10.30 12.14 -13.13
N GLY A 147 9.89 10.90 -12.87
CA GLY A 147 8.85 10.54 -11.91
C GLY A 147 9.38 9.64 -10.81
N PHE A 148 8.60 9.52 -9.74
CA PHE A 148 8.93 8.65 -8.62
C PHE A 148 8.82 7.16 -9.00
N ASN A 149 9.82 6.35 -8.68
CA ASN A 149 9.94 4.97 -9.15
C ASN A 149 10.05 3.91 -8.04
N TRP A 150 9.84 4.28 -6.76
CA TRP A 150 9.89 3.33 -5.67
C TRP A 150 8.48 2.86 -5.29
N GLY A 151 8.24 1.55 -5.42
CA GLY A 151 6.99 0.89 -5.10
C GLY A 151 7.15 -0.19 -4.03
N ILE A 152 6.08 -0.45 -3.28
CA ILE A 152 6.00 -1.58 -2.35
C ILE A 152 4.72 -2.37 -2.61
N ASP A 153 4.81 -3.69 -2.41
CA ASP A 153 3.65 -4.57 -2.54
C ASP A 153 3.74 -5.75 -1.56
N ARG A 154 2.64 -6.47 -1.43
CA ARG A 154 2.57 -7.74 -0.72
C ARG A 154 3.16 -8.85 -1.57
N ALA A 155 4.14 -9.57 -1.05
CA ALA A 155 4.63 -10.81 -1.63
C ALA A 155 4.08 -12.01 -0.87
N SER A 156 3.11 -12.73 -1.46
CA SER A 156 2.60 -13.96 -0.86
C SER A 156 3.70 -15.03 -0.78
N PRO A 157 3.58 -16.03 0.11
CA PRO A 157 4.51 -17.16 0.18
C PRO A 157 4.78 -17.82 -1.18
N GLN A 158 3.72 -17.94 -2.00
CA GLN A 158 3.82 -18.51 -3.34
C GLN A 158 4.65 -17.62 -4.28
N ARG A 159 4.40 -16.29 -4.26
CA ARG A 159 5.16 -15.35 -5.08
C ARG A 159 6.65 -15.33 -4.72
N VAL A 160 6.98 -15.35 -3.42
CA VAL A 160 8.37 -15.44 -2.94
C VAL A 160 9.01 -16.72 -3.48
N HIS A 161 8.31 -17.85 -3.34
CA HIS A 161 8.82 -19.13 -3.80
C HIS A 161 9.01 -19.14 -5.32
N GLU A 162 8.10 -18.59 -6.10
CA GLU A 162 8.24 -18.44 -7.57
C GLU A 162 9.43 -17.57 -7.95
N ALA A 163 9.64 -16.45 -7.28
CA ALA A 163 10.77 -15.57 -7.52
C ALA A 163 12.14 -16.23 -7.26
N GLN A 164 12.17 -17.29 -6.44
CA GLN A 164 13.37 -18.07 -6.17
C GLN A 164 13.60 -19.21 -7.17
N THR A 165 12.84 -19.26 -8.26
CA THR A 165 13.05 -20.23 -9.33
C THR A 165 14.40 -19.95 -10.01
N GLY A 166 15.28 -20.93 -10.01
CA GLY A 166 16.65 -20.78 -10.54
C GLY A 166 17.72 -20.80 -9.46
N LEU A 167 17.39 -20.62 -8.19
CA LEU A 167 18.34 -20.85 -7.12
C LEU A 167 18.79 -22.32 -7.10
N ARG A 168 20.07 -22.57 -6.91
CA ARG A 168 20.65 -23.92 -6.79
C ARG A 168 20.01 -24.73 -5.65
N HIS A 169 19.67 -24.07 -4.56
CA HIS A 169 18.95 -24.62 -3.43
C HIS A 169 17.77 -23.72 -3.12
N ARG A 170 16.62 -24.02 -3.74
CA ARG A 170 15.40 -23.28 -3.54
C ARG A 170 14.79 -23.60 -2.18
N PRO A 171 14.66 -22.64 -1.27
CA PRO A 171 14.05 -22.88 0.03
C PRO A 171 12.54 -23.16 -0.12
N PRO A 172 11.89 -23.78 0.88
CA PRO A 172 10.44 -23.88 0.91
C PRO A 172 9.83 -22.46 0.96
N PRO A 173 8.54 -22.32 0.56
CA PRO A 173 7.83 -21.05 0.72
C PRO A 173 7.87 -20.61 2.20
N PRO A 174 7.97 -19.28 2.48
CA PRO A 174 7.75 -18.80 3.84
C PRO A 174 6.33 -19.13 4.34
N ASP A 175 6.08 -19.09 5.61
CA ASP A 175 4.77 -19.42 6.22
C ASP A 175 3.82 -18.21 6.30
N HIS A 176 4.29 -17.02 5.94
CA HIS A 176 3.53 -15.77 5.90
C HIS A 176 4.05 -14.85 4.79
N ASP A 177 3.43 -13.68 4.64
CA ASP A 177 3.79 -12.75 3.58
C ASP A 177 5.15 -12.11 3.82
N ALA A 178 5.87 -11.83 2.74
CA ALA A 178 6.99 -10.91 2.70
C ALA A 178 6.53 -9.55 2.15
N LEU A 179 7.34 -8.53 2.36
CA LEU A 179 7.17 -7.22 1.74
C LEU A 179 8.06 -7.15 0.50
N GLU A 180 7.44 -6.93 -0.65
CA GLU A 180 8.13 -6.60 -1.90
C GLU A 180 8.48 -5.11 -1.89
N ASP A 181 9.74 -4.80 -2.18
CA ASP A 181 10.33 -3.47 -2.24
C ASP A 181 11.00 -3.34 -3.60
N SER A 182 10.44 -2.50 -4.47
CA SER A 182 10.81 -2.41 -5.88
C SER A 182 11.23 -1.01 -6.27
N ILE A 183 12.33 -0.93 -7.00
CA ILE A 183 12.67 0.24 -7.82
C ILE A 183 12.45 -0.20 -9.27
N PHE A 184 11.45 0.38 -9.93
CA PHE A 184 11.02 -0.04 -11.26
C PHE A 184 12.18 -0.13 -12.24
N GLU A 185 12.19 -1.22 -13.05
CA GLU A 185 13.19 -1.55 -14.06
C GLU A 185 14.62 -1.78 -13.54
N HIS A 186 14.85 -1.65 -12.21
CA HIS A 186 16.19 -1.78 -11.65
C HIS A 186 16.32 -2.93 -10.66
N ARG A 187 15.48 -2.97 -9.65
CA ARG A 187 15.68 -3.89 -8.54
C ARG A 187 14.36 -4.21 -7.84
N THR A 188 14.18 -5.49 -7.51
CA THR A 188 13.16 -5.96 -6.57
C THR A 188 13.84 -6.76 -5.47
N VAL A 189 13.48 -6.49 -4.22
CA VAL A 189 13.89 -7.29 -3.07
C VAL A 189 12.68 -7.68 -2.25
N PHE A 190 12.75 -8.80 -1.54
CA PHE A 190 11.73 -9.22 -0.61
C PHE A 190 12.28 -9.18 0.82
N HIS A 191 11.59 -8.45 1.69
CA HIS A 191 11.87 -8.40 3.11
C HIS A 191 10.97 -9.41 3.84
N LEU A 192 11.55 -10.37 4.52
CA LEU A 192 10.85 -11.33 5.37
C LEU A 192 11.18 -11.09 6.83
N TYR A 193 10.15 -10.94 7.67
CA TYR A 193 10.32 -10.89 9.12
C TYR A 193 10.21 -12.29 9.70
N SER A 194 11.26 -12.76 10.34
CA SER A 194 11.28 -14.08 10.97
C SER A 194 12.16 -14.07 12.20
N LYS A 195 11.73 -14.74 13.24
CA LYS A 195 12.49 -14.88 14.51
C LYS A 195 12.93 -13.53 15.09
N GLY A 196 12.06 -12.51 15.03
CA GLY A 196 12.30 -11.19 15.60
C GLY A 196 13.18 -10.25 14.77
N ARG A 197 13.48 -10.58 13.52
CA ARG A 197 14.34 -9.77 12.65
C ARG A 197 13.88 -9.78 11.19
N TRP A 198 14.19 -8.71 10.48
CA TRP A 198 14.06 -8.64 9.04
C TRP A 198 15.26 -9.24 8.34
N THR A 199 15.03 -9.97 7.27
CA THR A 199 16.03 -10.52 6.37
C THR A 199 15.61 -10.30 4.94
N LEU A 200 16.58 -10.06 4.05
CA LEU A 200 16.34 -10.10 2.62
C LEU A 200 16.28 -11.56 2.16
N ILE A 201 15.40 -11.82 1.20
CA ILE A 201 15.27 -13.15 0.59
C ILE A 201 16.23 -13.21 -0.59
N ASP A 202 17.02 -14.27 -0.67
CA ASP A 202 17.89 -14.53 -1.79
C ASP A 202 17.07 -14.79 -3.06
N LEU A 203 17.44 -14.12 -4.13
CA LEU A 203 16.88 -14.29 -5.47
C LEU A 203 17.99 -14.70 -6.45
N PRO A 204 17.66 -15.40 -7.55
CA PRO A 204 18.63 -15.66 -8.61
C PRO A 204 19.09 -14.34 -9.25
N GLU A 205 20.36 -14.29 -9.64
CA GLU A 205 20.95 -13.19 -10.43
C GLU A 205 20.46 -13.23 -11.88
#